data_d2d654c1717a151635dfb13c08c2d870
#
_entry.id   d2d654c1717a151635dfb13c08c2d870
#
_cell.length_a   1.000
_cell.length_b   1.000
_cell.length_c   1.000
_cell.angle_alpha   90.00
_cell.angle_beta   90.00
_cell.angle_gamma   90.00
#
_symmetry.space_group_name_H-M   'P 1'
#
loop_
_entity.id
_entity.type
_entity.pdbx_description
1 polymer ?
#
loop_
_entity_poly.entity_id
_entity_poly.type
_entity_poly.pdbx_seq_one_letter_code
_entity_poly.pdbx_strand_id
1 'polypeptide(L)'
;MIDYAFIGARLKEARIRKNMTQEQLAAMTDVGSTHISHIETGMTIPSTKLLVQMMNILDCDPAEVLCMEMRSARPVLNSWLSDLVADCNEDEKKSSRILSRH
;
A
#
# COMPACT_ATOMS: atom_id res chain seq x y z
N MET A 1 0.59 11.92 13.50
CA MET A 1 -0.40 10.83 13.36
C MET A 1 -0.70 10.59 11.90
N ILE A 2 -0.87 9.34 11.54
CA ILE A 2 -1.16 8.97 10.14
C ILE A 2 -2.60 9.32 9.80
N ASP A 3 -2.79 9.94 8.66
CA ASP A 3 -4.11 10.25 8.14
C ASP A 3 -4.48 9.21 7.09
N TYR A 4 -5.28 8.23 7.48
CA TYR A 4 -5.65 7.16 6.57
C TYR A 4 -6.56 7.64 5.46
N ALA A 5 -7.30 8.71 5.69
CA ALA A 5 -8.09 9.31 4.64
C ALA A 5 -7.19 9.88 3.54
N PHE A 6 -6.06 10.44 3.92
CA PHE A 6 -5.10 10.96 2.95
C PHE A 6 -4.51 9.82 2.12
N ILE A 7 -4.12 8.73 2.78
CA ILE A 7 -3.59 7.56 2.09
C ILE A 7 -4.63 7.01 1.13
N GLY A 8 -5.86 6.88 1.59
CA GLY A 8 -6.94 6.40 0.74
C GLY A 8 -7.16 7.30 -0.46
N ALA A 9 -7.10 8.61 -0.26
CA ALA A 9 -7.27 9.56 -1.35
C ALA A 9 -6.16 9.42 -2.38
N ARG A 10 -4.92 9.19 -1.93
CA ARG A 10 -3.81 8.98 -2.86
C ARG A 10 -4.02 7.72 -3.69
N LEU A 11 -4.47 6.66 -3.04
CA LEU A 11 -4.75 5.41 -3.74
C LEU A 11 -5.86 5.59 -4.76
N LYS A 12 -6.89 6.34 -4.38
CA LYS A 12 -8.00 6.61 -5.30
C LYS A 12 -7.52 7.40 -6.51
N GLU A 13 -6.68 8.40 -6.28
CA GLU A 13 -6.14 9.19 -7.39
C GLU A 13 -5.35 8.31 -8.36
N ALA A 14 -4.54 7.42 -7.82
CA ALA A 14 -3.75 6.52 -8.65
C ALA A 14 -4.66 5.59 -9.44
N ARG A 15 -5.72 5.11 -8.80
CA ARG A 15 -6.69 4.24 -9.48
C ARG A 15 -7.33 4.97 -10.64
N ILE A 16 -7.75 6.21 -10.41
CA ILE A 16 -8.40 6.99 -11.46
C ILE A 16 -7.42 7.29 -12.59
N ARG A 17 -6.17 7.57 -12.26
CA ARG A 17 -5.16 7.80 -13.29
C ARG A 17 -4.96 6.56 -14.17
N LYS A 18 -5.14 5.39 -13.60
CA LYS A 18 -5.04 4.13 -14.35
C LYS A 18 -6.34 3.76 -15.06
N ASN A 19 -7.34 4.61 -14.97
CA ASN A 19 -8.66 4.36 -15.58
C ASN A 19 -9.27 3.06 -15.07
N MET A 20 -9.09 2.78 -13.78
CA MET A 20 -9.65 1.58 -13.16
C MET A 20 -10.85 1.94 -12.31
N THR A 21 -11.84 1.05 -12.31
CA THR A 21 -12.96 1.17 -11.38
C THR A 21 -12.60 0.50 -10.06
N GLN A 22 -13.38 0.81 -9.02
CA GLN A 22 -13.21 0.13 -7.75
C GLN A 22 -13.40 -1.38 -7.90
N GLU A 23 -14.34 -1.79 -8.73
CA GLU A 23 -14.58 -3.20 -8.96
C GLU A 23 -13.41 -3.88 -9.64
N GLN A 24 -12.78 -3.20 -10.58
CA GLN A 24 -11.60 -3.77 -11.24
C GLN A 24 -10.45 -3.95 -10.25
N LEU A 25 -10.21 -2.94 -9.44
CA LEU A 25 -9.15 -3.05 -8.43
C LEU A 25 -9.48 -4.14 -7.42
N ALA A 26 -10.74 -4.22 -7.01
CA ALA A 26 -11.18 -5.24 -6.06
C ALA A 26 -10.94 -6.65 -6.63
N ALA A 27 -11.26 -6.84 -7.89
CA ALA A 27 -11.06 -8.14 -8.53
C ALA A 27 -9.58 -8.52 -8.54
N MET A 28 -8.69 -7.55 -8.74
CA MET A 28 -7.27 -7.82 -8.80
C MET A 28 -6.65 -8.07 -7.43
N THR A 29 -7.30 -7.59 -6.38
CA THR A 29 -6.80 -7.74 -5.02
C THR A 29 -7.57 -8.79 -4.21
N ASP A 30 -8.57 -9.40 -4.83
CA ASP A 30 -9.36 -10.46 -4.21
C ASP A 30 -10.13 -9.98 -2.98
N VAL A 31 -10.62 -8.75 -3.04
CA VAL A 31 -11.48 -8.20 -1.99
C VAL A 31 -12.71 -7.59 -2.66
N GLY A 32 -13.70 -7.21 -1.86
CA GLY A 32 -14.90 -6.61 -2.39
C GLY A 32 -14.71 -5.13 -2.74
N SER A 33 -15.51 -4.65 -3.68
CA SER A 33 -15.43 -3.24 -4.07
C SER A 33 -15.82 -2.32 -2.91
N THR A 34 -16.71 -2.78 -2.03
CA THR A 34 -17.08 -2.02 -0.85
C THR A 34 -15.86 -1.82 0.05
N HIS A 35 -15.03 -2.85 0.17
CA HIS A 35 -13.81 -2.74 0.97
C HIS A 35 -12.86 -1.71 0.36
N ILE A 36 -12.70 -1.74 -0.96
CA ILE A 36 -11.87 -0.75 -1.65
C ILE A 36 -12.42 0.66 -1.39
N SER A 37 -13.73 0.82 -1.47
CA SER A 37 -14.35 2.12 -1.22
C SER A 37 -14.06 2.62 0.18
N HIS A 38 -14.14 1.74 1.18
CA HIS A 38 -13.87 2.12 2.56
C HIS A 38 -12.40 2.51 2.75
N ILE A 39 -11.50 1.84 2.07
CA ILE A 39 -10.09 2.20 2.14
C ILE A 39 -9.87 3.58 1.53
N GLU A 40 -10.47 3.84 0.39
CA GLU A 40 -10.29 5.10 -0.32
C GLU A 40 -10.85 6.29 0.44
N THR A 41 -11.85 6.06 1.28
CA THR A 41 -12.42 7.13 2.09
C THR A 41 -11.84 7.22 3.49
N GLY A 42 -10.93 6.32 3.83
CA GLY A 42 -10.29 6.34 5.15
C GLY A 42 -11.11 5.69 6.23
N MET A 43 -12.20 5.01 5.89
CA MET A 43 -13.04 4.35 6.89
C MET A 43 -12.42 3.07 7.40
N THR A 44 -11.50 2.51 6.64
CA THR A 44 -10.87 1.24 6.98
C THR A 44 -9.38 1.35 6.67
N ILE A 45 -8.58 0.72 7.51
CA ILE A 45 -7.13 0.65 7.33
C ILE A 45 -6.82 -0.63 6.57
N PRO A 46 -6.18 -0.53 5.39
CA PRO A 46 -5.84 -1.74 4.66
C PRO A 46 -4.75 -2.52 5.39
N SER A 47 -4.77 -3.84 5.23
CA SER A 47 -3.66 -4.65 5.72
C SER A 47 -2.41 -4.29 4.93
N THR A 48 -1.25 -4.62 5.51
CA THR A 48 0.02 -4.36 4.84
C THR A 48 0.06 -5.04 3.48
N LYS A 49 -0.37 -6.29 3.44
CA LYS A 49 -0.36 -7.05 2.21
C LYS A 49 -1.25 -6.43 1.15
N LEU A 50 -2.45 -6.03 1.54
CA LEU A 50 -3.38 -5.41 0.61
C LEU A 50 -2.85 -4.07 0.11
N LEU A 51 -2.28 -3.28 1.01
CA LEU A 51 -1.73 -1.99 0.63
C LEU A 51 -0.63 -2.16 -0.41
N VAL A 52 0.27 -3.12 -0.20
CA VAL A 52 1.35 -3.37 -1.15
C VAL A 52 0.79 -3.84 -2.48
N GLN A 53 -0.21 -4.71 -2.45
CA GLN A 53 -0.85 -5.14 -3.68
C GLN A 53 -1.45 -3.97 -4.44
N MET A 54 -2.14 -3.09 -3.73
CA MET A 54 -2.74 -1.92 -4.36
C MET A 54 -1.68 -1.01 -4.96
N MET A 55 -0.59 -0.77 -4.23
CA MET A 55 0.47 0.09 -4.73
C MET A 55 1.14 -0.51 -5.97
N ASN A 56 1.32 -1.82 -5.99
CA ASN A 56 1.90 -2.48 -7.16
C ASN A 56 0.98 -2.40 -8.37
N ILE A 57 -0.30 -2.67 -8.17
CA ILE A 57 -1.27 -2.66 -9.25
C ILE A 57 -1.43 -1.24 -9.79
N LEU A 58 -1.47 -0.27 -8.90
CA LEU A 58 -1.68 1.12 -9.28
C LEU A 58 -0.39 1.84 -9.64
N ASP A 59 0.73 1.15 -9.52
CA ASP A 59 2.04 1.71 -9.89
C ASP A 59 2.33 2.96 -9.08
N CYS A 60 2.04 2.91 -7.79
CA CYS A 60 2.28 4.02 -6.88
C CYS A 60 3.61 3.87 -6.18
N ASP A 61 4.28 5.00 -5.98
CA ASP A 61 5.45 5.03 -5.14
C ASP A 61 5.00 5.04 -3.68
N PRO A 62 5.45 4.08 -2.86
CA PRO A 62 5.08 4.08 -1.44
C PRO A 62 5.39 5.39 -0.74
N ALA A 63 6.51 6.01 -1.09
CA ALA A 63 6.87 7.30 -0.50
C ALA A 63 5.84 8.36 -0.85
N GLU A 64 5.34 8.34 -2.07
CA GLU A 64 4.33 9.30 -2.51
C GLU A 64 3.03 9.14 -1.74
N VAL A 65 2.63 7.90 -1.52
CA VAL A 65 1.38 7.60 -0.82
C VAL A 65 1.46 7.94 0.66
N LEU A 66 2.62 7.69 1.28
CA LEU A 66 2.76 7.76 2.73
C LEU A 66 3.51 8.99 3.22
N CYS A 67 3.99 9.83 2.33
CA CYS A 67 5.03 10.79 2.68
C CYS A 67 4.56 12.11 3.24
N MET A 68 3.27 12.36 3.32
CA MET A 68 2.83 13.70 3.68
C MET A 68 3.44 14.21 4.97
N GLU A 69 3.69 13.32 5.92
CA GLU A 69 4.40 13.67 7.14
C GLU A 69 5.30 12.53 7.52
N MET A 70 6.51 12.58 7.03
CA MET A 70 7.44 11.47 7.23
C MET A 70 7.66 11.14 8.69
N ARG A 71 7.70 12.15 9.54
CA ARG A 71 7.92 11.90 10.96
C ARG A 71 6.78 11.08 11.55
N SER A 72 5.55 11.47 11.25
CA SER A 72 4.38 10.78 11.76
C SER A 72 4.22 9.42 11.11
N ALA A 73 4.63 9.30 9.85
CA ALA A 73 4.46 8.07 9.10
C ALA A 73 5.50 7.02 9.44
N ARG A 74 6.65 7.42 9.98
CA ARG A 74 7.77 6.51 10.17
C ARG A 74 7.44 5.28 10.99
N PRO A 75 6.79 5.40 12.15
CA PRO A 75 6.51 4.18 12.94
C PRO A 75 5.59 3.21 12.20
N VAL A 76 4.59 3.73 11.51
CA VAL A 76 3.67 2.89 10.76
C VAL A 76 4.37 2.25 9.57
N LEU A 77 5.17 3.04 8.88
CA LEU A 77 5.92 2.53 7.73
C LEU A 77 6.88 1.42 8.17
N ASN A 78 7.57 1.60 9.28
CA ASN A 78 8.48 0.59 9.80
C ASN A 78 7.73 -0.68 10.17
N SER A 79 6.54 -0.55 10.75
CA SER A 79 5.72 -1.70 11.11
C SER A 79 5.32 -2.48 9.86
N TRP A 80 4.88 -1.79 8.83
CA TRP A 80 4.50 -2.43 7.58
C TRP A 80 5.68 -3.12 6.93
N LEU A 81 6.84 -2.47 6.93
CA LEU A 81 8.04 -3.07 6.35
C LEU A 81 8.46 -4.31 7.12
N SER A 82 8.35 -4.28 8.45
CA SER A 82 8.65 -5.44 9.26
C SER A 82 7.74 -6.61 8.92
N ASP A 83 6.46 -6.33 8.74
CA ASP A 83 5.50 -7.37 8.38
C ASP A 83 5.85 -7.98 7.04
N LEU A 84 6.23 -7.15 6.08
CA LEU A 84 6.61 -7.63 4.76
C LEU A 84 7.84 -8.54 4.83
N VAL A 85 8.84 -8.13 5.62
CA VAL A 85 10.04 -8.93 5.76
C VAL A 85 9.72 -10.27 6.40
N ALA A 86 8.89 -10.26 7.43
CA ALA A 86 8.50 -11.50 8.09
C ALA A 86 7.71 -12.41 7.15
N ASP A 87 6.85 -11.81 6.34
CA ASP A 87 5.99 -12.57 5.43
C ASP A 87 6.78 -13.19 4.29
N CYS A 88 7.79 -12.49 3.81
CA CYS A 88 8.58 -12.93 2.66
C CYS A 88 9.94 -13.45 3.07
N ASN A 89 10.05 -13.98 4.26
CA ASN A 89 11.30 -14.20 4.91
C ASN A 89 12.39 -14.86 4.05
N GLU A 90 12.10 -15.99 3.46
CA GLU A 90 13.14 -16.72 2.73
C GLU A 90 13.48 -16.12 1.40
N ASP A 91 12.47 -15.78 0.64
CA ASP A 91 12.69 -15.13 -0.64
C ASP A 91 13.34 -13.78 -0.44
N GLU A 92 12.93 -13.11 0.61
CA GLU A 92 13.42 -11.78 0.89
C GLU A 92 14.91 -11.77 1.20
N LYS A 93 15.39 -12.78 1.86
CA LYS A 93 16.81 -12.84 2.16
C LYS A 93 17.64 -12.84 0.90
N LYS A 94 17.22 -13.56 -0.10
CA LYS A 94 17.94 -13.59 -1.37
C LYS A 94 17.85 -12.24 -2.07
N SER A 95 16.66 -11.69 -2.11
CA SER A 95 16.48 -10.38 -2.73
C SER A 95 17.25 -9.29 -2.03
N SER A 96 17.24 -9.34 -0.71
CA SER A 96 17.92 -8.33 0.08
C SER A 96 19.42 -8.33 -0.20
N ARG A 97 20.01 -9.51 -0.33
CA ARG A 97 21.41 -9.57 -0.63
C ARG A 97 21.73 -8.95 -1.97
N ILE A 98 20.90 -9.21 -2.92
CA ILE A 98 21.09 -8.63 -4.26
C ILE A 98 20.97 -7.11 -4.19
N LEU A 99 19.95 -6.65 -3.51
CA LEU A 99 19.72 -5.21 -3.40
C LEU A 99 20.80 -4.51 -2.63
N SER A 100 21.29 -5.14 -1.57
CA SER A 100 22.28 -4.47 -0.74
C SER A 100 23.61 -4.31 -1.44
N ARG A 101 23.84 -4.96 -2.53
CA ARG A 101 25.06 -4.74 -3.31
C ARG A 101 25.05 -3.42 -4.04
N HIS A 102 23.90 -2.86 -4.19
CA HIS A 102 23.82 -1.57 -4.86
C HIS A 102 24.08 -0.46 -3.88
#